data_0a4adde812f8e5b0df534bf0d082d7fa
#
_entry.id   0a4adde812f8e5b0df534bf0d082d7fa
#
_cell.length_a   1.000
_cell.length_b   1.000
_cell.length_c   1.000
_cell.angle_alpha   90.00
_cell.angle_beta   90.00
_cell.angle_gamma   90.00
#
_symmetry.space_group_name_H-M   'P 1'
#
loop_
_entity.id
_entity.type
_entity.pdbx_description
1 polymer ?
#
loop_
_entity_poly.entity_id
_entity_poly.type
_entity_poly.pdbx_seq_one_letter_code
_entity_poly.pdbx_strand_id
1 'polypeptide(L)'
;MRRNMSVLLAALLALALCLSGCGSNGTSSAAEPAADSAPAEETQEPEEAEVPEGSEEASDQEKADEAAALIDAIYVQQRTDETDAQCAAAKAAWDALTDAQKELVEGEEADPDYFGRDTGDASKDDPRNQDEIRENELLVVSFGTSFNDSRVADIKGIEDALAAANPDWSVRRAFTAQIIINHVQARDDEKIDNMQQALDRAAANGVKNLVVQPTHLMHGAEYDELMEAVEAYEDRFESVKVAEPLLGEVGTDATVINADKKAVAEAVTAEAVKDAGYDSLNAAKEDGAAFVFLGHGTSHTAKVSYSQMQTQMGDLGYDNVFIGTVEGEPEETACEAVMEAVAEGGYRKVILRPLMVVAGDHANNDMAGDDEDSWKSMFTASGKFDSVDAQIAGLGQIPAIQDLYVAHTAAVME
;
A
#
# COMPACT_ATOMS: atom_id res chain seq x y z
N MET A 1 -16.38 23.98 1.79
CA MET A 1 -17.13 23.15 0.83
C MET A 1 -16.08 22.34 0.08
N ARG A 2 -15.57 21.28 0.67
CA ARG A 2 -14.65 20.35 0.02
C ARG A 2 -15.47 19.16 -0.46
N ARG A 3 -15.27 18.78 -1.68
CA ARG A 3 -16.07 17.79 -2.43
C ARG A 3 -15.50 16.41 -2.15
N ASN A 4 -16.33 15.52 -1.65
CA ASN A 4 -16.08 14.09 -1.51
C ASN A 4 -15.53 13.49 -2.81
N MET A 5 -14.31 12.98 -2.77
CA MET A 5 -13.63 12.36 -3.92
C MET A 5 -12.94 11.04 -3.56
N SER A 6 -13.43 10.34 -2.55
CA SER A 6 -12.88 9.04 -2.14
C SER A 6 -13.61 7.81 -2.73
N VAL A 7 -14.44 7.96 -3.75
CA VAL A 7 -15.29 6.87 -4.28
C VAL A 7 -14.92 6.42 -5.70
N LEU A 8 -13.77 6.79 -6.25
CA LEU A 8 -13.48 6.56 -7.68
C LEU A 8 -12.22 5.74 -8.02
N LEU A 9 -11.67 4.97 -7.09
CA LEU A 9 -10.46 4.16 -7.39
C LEU A 9 -10.69 2.66 -7.63
N ALA A 10 -11.94 2.18 -7.65
CA ALA A 10 -12.24 0.74 -7.84
C ALA A 10 -12.73 0.35 -9.25
N ALA A 11 -12.60 1.20 -10.27
CA ALA A 11 -13.29 0.94 -11.56
C ALA A 11 -12.44 1.09 -12.82
N LEU A 12 -11.12 0.89 -12.79
CA LEU A 12 -10.29 1.02 -14.01
C LEU A 12 -9.28 -0.14 -14.17
N LEU A 13 -9.78 -1.37 -14.15
CA LEU A 13 -9.01 -2.53 -14.61
C LEU A 13 -9.85 -3.37 -15.56
N ALA A 14 -10.25 -2.83 -16.69
CA ALA A 14 -10.65 -3.63 -17.85
C ALA A 14 -10.78 -2.72 -19.07
N LEU A 15 -9.84 -2.71 -19.97
CA LEU A 15 -9.96 -2.61 -21.41
C LEU A 15 -8.82 -1.81 -22.07
N ALA A 16 -7.80 -2.48 -22.53
CA ALA A 16 -7.03 -1.99 -23.69
C ALA A 16 -6.37 -3.17 -24.40
N LEU A 17 -7.12 -3.78 -25.28
CA LEU A 17 -6.55 -4.59 -26.38
C LEU A 17 -7.21 -4.14 -27.68
N CYS A 18 -6.35 -4.00 -28.74
CA CYS A 18 -6.68 -3.79 -30.18
C CYS A 18 -6.74 -2.31 -30.61
N LEU A 19 -6.04 -1.86 -31.64
CA LEU A 19 -5.49 -2.47 -32.85
C LEU A 19 -4.60 -1.46 -33.58
N SER A 20 -3.62 -1.98 -34.24
CA SER A 20 -2.74 -1.41 -35.27
C SER A 20 -3.49 -0.81 -36.46
N GLY A 21 -2.91 0.20 -37.11
CA GLY A 21 -3.35 0.61 -38.44
C GLY A 21 -2.45 1.67 -39.09
N CYS A 22 -1.70 1.24 -40.06
CA CYS A 22 -0.76 1.94 -40.94
C CYS A 22 -1.38 3.05 -41.81
N GLY A 23 -0.47 3.93 -42.31
CA GLY A 23 -0.60 4.54 -43.65
C GLY A 23 -0.28 6.04 -43.67
N SER A 24 0.81 6.43 -43.98
CA SER A 24 1.65 6.76 -45.16
C SER A 24 1.27 8.03 -45.91
N ASN A 25 2.31 8.86 -46.07
CA ASN A 25 2.70 9.69 -47.25
C ASN A 25 1.99 10.98 -47.60
N GLY A 26 2.86 11.99 -47.83
CA GLY A 26 2.73 12.88 -48.97
C GLY A 26 3.26 14.30 -48.76
N THR A 27 4.53 14.45 -48.90
CA THR A 27 5.32 15.34 -49.77
C THR A 27 4.89 16.79 -50.10
N SER A 28 5.87 17.68 -49.87
CA SER A 28 6.43 18.68 -50.82
C SER A 28 5.62 19.98 -51.07
N SER A 29 6.16 21.17 -51.03
CA SER A 29 7.25 21.81 -51.73
C SER A 29 7.24 23.32 -51.46
N ALA A 30 8.39 23.82 -51.10
CA ALA A 30 9.14 25.00 -51.56
C ALA A 30 8.44 26.16 -52.33
N ALA A 31 8.74 27.39 -51.97
CA ALA A 31 9.55 28.33 -52.69
C ALA A 31 9.46 29.77 -52.14
N GLU A 32 10.60 30.34 -51.81
CA GLU A 32 10.93 31.78 -51.89
C GLU A 32 11.01 32.22 -53.37
N PRO A 33 11.27 33.52 -53.78
CA PRO A 33 11.88 34.64 -53.05
C PRO A 33 11.48 36.07 -53.47
N ALA A 34 12.18 37.07 -52.89
CA ALA A 34 12.69 38.33 -53.40
C ALA A 34 11.76 39.57 -53.34
N ALA A 35 12.20 40.63 -52.74
CA ALA A 35 13.20 41.61 -52.84
C ALA A 35 12.65 43.04 -52.94
N ASP A 36 13.26 43.91 -52.18
CA ASP A 36 13.78 45.23 -52.52
C ASP A 36 12.96 46.49 -52.18
N SER A 37 13.51 47.32 -51.33
CA SER A 37 13.97 48.71 -51.46
C SER A 37 13.96 49.51 -50.16
N ALA A 38 15.13 49.94 -49.73
CA ALA A 38 15.35 51.11 -48.87
C ALA A 38 15.38 52.37 -49.78
N PRO A 39 15.44 53.64 -49.33
CA PRO A 39 15.95 54.17 -48.08
C PRO A 39 15.14 55.35 -47.50
N ALA A 40 15.48 55.78 -46.24
CA ALA A 40 15.73 57.16 -45.84
C ALA A 40 16.07 57.26 -44.36
N GLU A 41 17.21 57.88 -44.11
CA GLU A 41 17.72 58.32 -42.79
C GLU A 41 16.79 59.33 -42.14
N GLU A 42 16.53 59.15 -40.82
CA GLU A 42 16.29 60.23 -39.89
C GLU A 42 16.89 59.90 -38.57
N THR A 43 17.82 60.76 -38.14
CA THR A 43 18.59 60.79 -36.93
C THR A 43 17.66 61.03 -35.74
N GLN A 44 17.59 60.13 -34.76
CA GLN A 44 17.08 60.43 -33.42
C GLN A 44 18.07 59.92 -32.37
N GLU A 45 18.15 60.73 -31.30
CA GLU A 45 19.03 60.61 -30.14
C GLU A 45 18.94 59.25 -29.41
N PRO A 46 19.95 58.86 -28.64
CA PRO A 46 19.96 57.53 -27.97
C PRO A 46 18.95 57.53 -26.82
N GLU A 47 17.86 56.81 -27.03
CA GLU A 47 16.97 56.37 -25.97
C GLU A 47 17.69 55.36 -25.12
N GLU A 48 17.68 55.60 -23.81
CA GLU A 48 18.24 54.69 -22.79
C GLU A 48 17.70 53.26 -23.04
N ALA A 49 18.62 52.31 -23.24
CA ALA A 49 18.31 50.92 -23.28
C ALA A 49 17.66 50.50 -21.97
N GLU A 50 16.36 50.33 -21.94
CA GLU A 50 15.70 49.54 -20.91
C GLU A 50 16.34 48.13 -20.94
N VAL A 51 17.02 47.85 -19.87
CA VAL A 51 17.44 46.50 -19.51
C VAL A 51 16.16 45.63 -19.43
N PRO A 52 16.05 44.53 -20.15
CA PRO A 52 14.90 43.64 -19.93
C PRO A 52 14.97 43.20 -18.49
N GLU A 53 14.05 43.72 -17.68
CA GLU A 53 13.78 43.22 -16.34
C GLU A 53 13.38 41.77 -16.43
N GLY A 54 14.13 40.96 -15.65
CA GLY A 54 13.69 39.81 -14.94
C GLY A 54 12.93 38.74 -15.71
N SER A 55 13.51 37.55 -15.81
CA SER A 55 12.73 36.33 -15.73
C SER A 55 11.73 36.52 -14.58
N GLU A 56 10.43 36.60 -14.88
CA GLU A 56 9.38 36.55 -13.86
C GLU A 56 9.65 35.27 -13.05
N GLU A 57 10.00 35.42 -11.78
CA GLU A 57 10.06 34.30 -10.86
C GLU A 57 8.65 33.70 -10.81
N ALA A 58 8.54 32.39 -11.00
CA ALA A 58 7.28 31.69 -10.90
C ALA A 58 6.59 32.03 -9.56
N SER A 59 5.28 32.25 -9.61
CA SER A 59 4.49 32.52 -8.40
C SER A 59 4.57 31.32 -7.43
N ASP A 60 4.25 31.55 -6.17
CA ASP A 60 4.24 30.48 -5.16
C ASP A 60 3.28 29.35 -5.56
N GLN A 61 2.14 29.70 -6.16
CA GLN A 61 1.19 28.71 -6.66
C GLN A 61 1.75 27.91 -7.85
N GLU A 62 2.42 28.58 -8.82
CA GLU A 62 3.00 27.87 -9.97
C GLU A 62 4.09 26.85 -9.54
N LYS A 63 4.87 27.17 -8.50
CA LYS A 63 5.86 26.23 -7.95
C LYS A 63 5.21 25.06 -7.24
N ALA A 64 4.12 25.30 -6.52
CA ALA A 64 3.35 24.27 -5.87
C ALA A 64 2.66 23.35 -6.89
N ASP A 65 2.07 23.92 -7.95
CA ASP A 65 1.42 23.18 -9.04
C ASP A 65 2.44 22.32 -9.81
N GLU A 66 3.67 22.82 -10.03
CA GLU A 66 4.75 22.04 -10.66
C GLU A 66 5.14 20.83 -9.79
N ALA A 67 5.28 21.03 -8.48
CA ALA A 67 5.59 19.95 -7.56
C ALA A 67 4.44 18.93 -7.47
N ALA A 68 3.18 19.38 -7.44
CA ALA A 68 2.01 18.52 -7.47
C ALA A 68 1.98 17.64 -8.72
N ALA A 69 2.17 18.23 -9.91
CA ALA A 69 2.19 17.47 -11.16
C ALA A 69 3.31 16.41 -11.21
N LEU A 70 4.46 16.68 -10.61
CA LEU A 70 5.56 15.71 -10.54
C LEU A 70 5.29 14.59 -9.52
N ILE A 71 4.58 14.88 -8.44
CA ILE A 71 4.12 13.89 -7.47
C ILE A 71 3.06 12.99 -8.11
N ASP A 72 2.04 13.56 -8.76
CA ASP A 72 1.00 12.79 -9.46
C ASP A 72 1.60 11.87 -10.55
N ALA A 73 2.69 12.30 -11.20
CA ALA A 73 3.39 11.50 -12.21
C ALA A 73 4.09 10.26 -11.66
N ILE A 74 4.41 10.20 -10.37
CA ILE A 74 4.98 9.01 -9.72
C ILE A 74 3.94 8.13 -9.02
N TYR A 75 2.69 8.57 -8.94
CA TYR A 75 1.57 7.79 -8.39
C TYR A 75 1.00 6.86 -9.46
N VAL A 76 1.81 5.88 -9.87
CA VAL A 76 1.49 4.96 -10.98
C VAL A 76 1.86 3.52 -10.60
N GLN A 77 1.07 2.56 -11.13
CA GLN A 77 1.29 1.13 -10.85
C GLN A 77 2.32 0.47 -11.77
N GLN A 78 2.80 1.17 -12.79
CA GLN A 78 3.78 0.62 -13.72
C GLN A 78 5.12 1.32 -13.61
N ARG A 79 6.19 0.54 -13.51
CA ARG A 79 7.55 1.04 -13.59
C ARG A 79 8.00 1.15 -15.06
N THR A 80 8.70 2.23 -15.38
CA THR A 80 9.34 2.48 -16.67
C THR A 80 10.82 2.80 -16.46
N ASP A 81 11.59 2.93 -17.54
CA ASP A 81 12.98 3.36 -17.49
C ASP A 81 13.14 4.81 -16.96
N GLU A 82 12.07 5.58 -16.96
CA GLU A 82 12.04 6.98 -16.50
C GLU A 82 11.70 7.11 -15.01
N THR A 83 11.18 6.08 -14.38
CA THR A 83 10.65 6.12 -12.99
C THR A 83 11.68 6.65 -11.99
N ASP A 84 12.95 6.19 -12.06
CA ASP A 84 14.00 6.68 -11.15
C ASP A 84 14.23 8.19 -11.28
N ALA A 85 14.20 8.71 -12.50
CA ALA A 85 14.37 10.13 -12.78
C ALA A 85 13.14 10.92 -12.34
N GLN A 86 11.93 10.38 -12.52
CA GLN A 86 10.68 10.99 -12.07
C GLN A 86 10.62 11.09 -10.54
N CYS A 87 10.97 10.03 -9.81
CA CYS A 87 11.05 10.04 -8.35
C CYS A 87 12.03 11.12 -7.85
N ALA A 88 13.21 11.20 -8.46
CA ALA A 88 14.20 12.22 -8.10
C ALA A 88 13.73 13.64 -8.41
N ALA A 89 13.01 13.84 -9.54
CA ALA A 89 12.46 15.15 -9.92
C ALA A 89 11.34 15.60 -8.97
N ALA A 90 10.41 14.72 -8.62
CA ALA A 90 9.32 15.01 -7.68
C ALA A 90 9.89 15.44 -6.30
N LYS A 91 10.87 14.70 -5.77
CA LYS A 91 11.50 15.05 -4.50
C LYS A 91 12.27 16.36 -4.58
N ALA A 92 13.00 16.61 -5.66
CA ALA A 92 13.76 17.85 -5.84
C ALA A 92 12.84 19.07 -5.94
N ALA A 93 11.72 18.97 -6.63
CA ALA A 93 10.72 20.04 -6.72
C ALA A 93 10.10 20.32 -5.34
N TRP A 94 9.70 19.28 -4.60
CA TRP A 94 9.21 19.40 -3.24
C TRP A 94 10.20 20.05 -2.27
N ASP A 95 11.48 19.63 -2.31
CA ASP A 95 12.52 20.17 -1.43
C ASP A 95 12.87 21.63 -1.73
N ALA A 96 12.59 22.08 -2.95
CA ALA A 96 12.78 23.48 -3.35
C ALA A 96 11.65 24.40 -2.84
N LEU A 97 10.51 23.85 -2.39
CA LEU A 97 9.39 24.61 -1.85
C LEU A 97 9.69 25.09 -0.42
N THR A 98 9.25 26.31 -0.12
CA THR A 98 9.14 26.79 1.27
C THR A 98 7.96 26.11 1.95
N ASP A 99 7.91 26.13 3.30
CA ASP A 99 6.80 25.56 4.06
C ASP A 99 5.44 26.17 3.63
N ALA A 100 5.41 27.48 3.34
CA ALA A 100 4.19 28.16 2.86
C ALA A 100 3.77 27.72 1.44
N GLN A 101 4.71 27.33 0.58
CA GLN A 101 4.43 26.81 -0.75
C GLN A 101 3.97 25.36 -0.68
N LYS A 102 4.48 24.56 0.25
CA LYS A 102 4.02 23.17 0.47
C LYS A 102 2.55 23.11 0.87
N GLU A 103 2.07 24.07 1.65
CA GLU A 103 0.64 24.18 2.00
C GLU A 103 -0.29 24.48 0.79
N LEU A 104 0.31 24.88 -0.34
CA LEU A 104 -0.42 25.14 -1.59
C LEU A 104 -0.40 23.95 -2.56
N VAL A 105 0.32 22.89 -2.23
CA VAL A 105 0.39 21.69 -3.09
C VAL A 105 -0.97 21.02 -3.10
N GLU A 106 -1.58 20.93 -4.29
CA GLU A 106 -2.89 20.31 -4.51
C GLU A 106 -2.89 19.67 -5.91
N GLY A 107 -2.92 18.33 -5.97
CA GLY A 107 -2.95 17.54 -7.20
C GLY A 107 -4.07 16.53 -7.19
N GLU A 108 -3.98 15.51 -8.05
CA GLU A 108 -4.90 14.36 -8.03
C GLU A 108 -4.62 13.50 -6.79
N GLU A 109 -3.35 13.24 -6.51
CA GLU A 109 -2.86 12.46 -5.37
C GLU A 109 -1.86 13.26 -4.50
N ALA A 110 -1.33 14.36 -5.05
CA ALA A 110 -0.41 15.23 -4.33
C ALA A 110 -1.16 16.11 -3.33
N ASP A 111 -0.61 16.22 -2.15
CA ASP A 111 -1.12 17.06 -1.06
C ASP A 111 0.04 17.66 -0.23
N PRO A 112 -0.25 18.61 0.68
CA PRO A 112 0.77 19.25 1.52
C PRO A 112 1.58 18.31 2.40
N ASP A 113 1.03 17.12 2.69
CA ASP A 113 1.65 16.13 3.57
C ASP A 113 2.29 14.97 2.82
N TYR A 114 2.25 14.93 1.49
CA TYR A 114 2.67 13.78 0.70
C TYR A 114 4.03 13.21 1.12
N PHE A 115 5.09 14.01 1.17
CA PHE A 115 6.41 13.60 1.65
C PHE A 115 6.62 13.84 3.15
N GLY A 116 5.70 14.55 3.80
CA GLY A 116 5.75 14.85 5.24
C GLY A 116 5.02 13.84 6.12
N ARG A 117 4.30 12.88 5.54
CA ARG A 117 3.64 11.77 6.27
C ARG A 117 4.64 10.76 6.79
N ASP A 118 5.78 11.24 7.20
CA ASP A 118 6.80 10.36 7.71
C ASP A 118 6.47 9.92 9.13
N THR A 119 6.47 8.63 9.29
CA THR A 119 6.16 7.95 10.52
C THR A 119 7.31 7.02 10.84
N GLY A 120 8.38 7.60 11.35
CA GLY A 120 9.50 6.84 11.86
C GLY A 120 10.80 7.02 11.07
N ASP A 121 11.74 6.12 11.32
CA ASP A 121 13.12 6.19 10.88
C ASP A 121 13.40 5.13 9.82
N ALA A 122 13.44 5.54 8.55
CA ALA A 122 13.71 4.67 7.41
C ALA A 122 15.03 3.88 7.56
N SER A 123 16.03 4.44 8.26
CA SER A 123 17.32 3.77 8.44
C SER A 123 17.27 2.49 9.29
N LYS A 124 16.14 2.20 9.92
CA LYS A 124 15.92 0.95 10.67
C LYS A 124 15.40 -0.20 9.80
N ASP A 125 15.01 0.11 8.60
CA ASP A 125 14.58 -0.90 7.63
C ASP A 125 15.76 -1.50 6.86
N ASP A 126 15.53 -2.63 6.20
CA ASP A 126 16.46 -3.28 5.28
C ASP A 126 15.68 -3.64 4.01
N PRO A 127 15.93 -3.02 2.88
CA PRO A 127 15.21 -3.30 1.64
C PRO A 127 15.44 -4.72 1.09
N ARG A 128 16.39 -5.46 1.65
CA ARG A 128 16.69 -6.85 1.31
C ARG A 128 16.82 -7.10 -0.20
N ASN A 129 17.48 -6.18 -0.90
CA ASN A 129 17.69 -6.20 -2.35
C ASN A 129 19.16 -6.39 -2.76
N GLN A 130 19.99 -6.99 -1.88
CA GLN A 130 21.40 -7.26 -2.12
C GLN A 130 21.58 -8.21 -3.31
N ASP A 131 22.73 -8.08 -4.00
CA ASP A 131 23.13 -8.97 -5.10
C ASP A 131 23.86 -10.24 -4.62
N GLU A 132 24.33 -10.26 -3.38
CA GLU A 132 25.00 -11.45 -2.80
C GLU A 132 23.93 -12.43 -2.29
N ILE A 133 23.53 -13.34 -3.14
CA ILE A 133 22.54 -14.37 -2.84
C ILE A 133 23.12 -15.78 -3.02
N ARG A 134 22.46 -16.73 -2.35
CA ARG A 134 22.82 -18.16 -2.42
C ARG A 134 22.05 -18.83 -3.55
N GLU A 135 22.32 -20.13 -3.78
CA GLU A 135 21.54 -20.92 -4.74
C GLU A 135 20.05 -21.06 -4.36
N ASN A 136 19.73 -20.86 -3.06
CA ASN A 136 18.37 -20.92 -2.52
C ASN A 136 17.94 -19.52 -2.11
N GLU A 137 16.80 -19.05 -2.61
CA GLU A 137 16.23 -17.75 -2.28
C GLU A 137 14.81 -17.90 -1.76
N LEU A 138 14.52 -17.21 -0.65
CA LEU A 138 13.18 -16.98 -0.13
C LEU A 138 12.79 -15.54 -0.42
N LEU A 139 11.94 -15.36 -1.42
CA LEU A 139 11.39 -14.07 -1.81
C LEU A 139 10.12 -13.79 -1.00
N VAL A 140 10.19 -12.81 -0.11
CA VAL A 140 9.05 -12.35 0.68
C VAL A 140 8.36 -11.23 -0.08
N VAL A 141 7.08 -11.43 -0.40
CA VAL A 141 6.31 -10.50 -1.23
C VAL A 141 5.20 -9.87 -0.42
N SER A 142 5.24 -8.55 -0.28
CA SER A 142 4.26 -7.74 0.44
C SER A 142 3.61 -6.73 -0.50
N PHE A 143 2.40 -6.28 -0.18
CA PHE A 143 1.83 -5.09 -0.84
C PHE A 143 2.78 -3.89 -0.69
N GLY A 144 3.30 -3.71 0.52
CA GLY A 144 4.19 -2.63 0.89
C GLY A 144 3.49 -1.56 1.73
N THR A 145 4.28 -0.64 2.25
CA THR A 145 3.81 0.58 2.91
C THR A 145 4.88 1.66 2.85
N SER A 146 4.45 2.91 2.70
CA SER A 146 5.32 4.09 2.83
C SER A 146 5.59 4.47 4.29
N PHE A 147 4.79 3.98 5.24
CA PHE A 147 4.97 4.24 6.68
C PHE A 147 6.17 3.47 7.22
N ASN A 148 7.23 4.20 7.59
CA ASN A 148 8.50 3.59 8.01
C ASN A 148 8.37 2.73 9.26
N ASP A 149 7.65 3.19 10.29
CA ASP A 149 7.45 2.42 11.51
C ASP A 149 6.69 1.11 11.25
N SER A 150 5.63 1.15 10.45
CA SER A 150 4.87 -0.05 10.07
C SER A 150 5.70 -0.98 9.19
N ARG A 151 6.51 -0.44 8.26
CA ARG A 151 7.39 -1.26 7.43
C ARG A 151 8.40 -2.04 8.28
N VAL A 152 8.97 -1.39 9.30
CA VAL A 152 9.90 -2.04 10.24
C VAL A 152 9.18 -3.02 11.18
N ALA A 153 8.05 -2.64 11.76
CA ALA A 153 7.35 -3.47 12.72
C ALA A 153 6.68 -4.69 12.07
N ASP A 154 5.98 -4.47 10.96
CA ASP A 154 5.11 -5.46 10.34
C ASP A 154 5.86 -6.29 9.28
N ILE A 155 6.41 -5.63 8.23
CA ILE A 155 7.04 -6.34 7.10
C ILE A 155 8.38 -6.93 7.51
N LYS A 156 9.28 -6.09 8.02
CA LYS A 156 10.60 -6.54 8.47
C LYS A 156 10.49 -7.56 9.62
N GLY A 157 9.49 -7.44 10.49
CA GLY A 157 9.22 -8.41 11.54
C GLY A 157 8.98 -9.83 10.99
N ILE A 158 8.16 -9.96 9.95
CA ILE A 158 7.92 -11.24 9.25
C ILE A 158 9.21 -11.73 8.57
N GLU A 159 9.90 -10.85 7.84
CA GLU A 159 11.13 -11.19 7.11
C GLU A 159 12.25 -11.65 8.05
N ASP A 160 12.39 -11.00 9.20
CA ASP A 160 13.39 -11.39 10.20
C ASP A 160 13.08 -12.77 10.81
N ALA A 161 11.81 -13.08 11.06
CA ALA A 161 11.37 -14.40 11.53
C ALA A 161 11.65 -15.48 10.47
N LEU A 162 11.33 -15.20 9.21
CA LEU A 162 11.62 -16.10 8.08
C LEU A 162 13.12 -16.31 7.89
N ALA A 163 13.92 -15.25 8.00
CA ALA A 163 15.37 -15.33 7.89
C ALA A 163 15.99 -16.14 9.05
N ALA A 164 15.47 -15.96 10.26
CA ALA A 164 15.93 -16.73 11.44
C ALA A 164 15.60 -18.22 11.33
N ALA A 165 14.43 -18.55 10.76
CA ALA A 165 14.00 -19.93 10.53
C ALA A 165 14.74 -20.62 9.38
N ASN A 166 15.23 -19.86 8.39
CA ASN A 166 15.85 -20.37 7.15
C ASN A 166 17.27 -19.83 6.95
N PRO A 167 18.23 -20.10 7.84
CA PRO A 167 19.58 -19.50 7.80
C PRO A 167 20.41 -19.87 6.57
N ASP A 168 20.03 -20.93 5.84
CA ASP A 168 20.69 -21.38 4.62
C ASP A 168 20.08 -20.78 3.33
N TRP A 169 19.04 -19.98 3.45
CA TRP A 169 18.37 -19.29 2.35
C TRP A 169 18.72 -17.81 2.36
N SER A 170 18.78 -17.19 1.19
CA SER A 170 18.84 -15.75 1.05
C SER A 170 17.42 -15.18 1.11
N VAL A 171 17.12 -14.36 2.11
CA VAL A 171 15.80 -13.76 2.25
C VAL A 171 15.79 -12.39 1.55
N ARG A 172 14.88 -12.23 0.59
CA ARG A 172 14.75 -11.05 -0.27
C ARG A 172 13.34 -10.49 -0.13
N ARG A 173 13.21 -9.20 -0.45
CA ARG A 173 11.93 -8.47 -0.43
C ARG A 173 11.49 -8.11 -1.84
N ALA A 174 10.19 -8.17 -2.10
CA ALA A 174 9.55 -7.44 -3.19
C ALA A 174 8.24 -6.81 -2.69
N PHE A 175 7.86 -5.67 -3.29
CA PHE A 175 6.54 -5.09 -3.11
C PHE A 175 5.73 -5.22 -4.39
N THR A 176 4.40 -5.35 -4.24
CA THR A 176 3.47 -5.39 -5.37
C THR A 176 2.98 -4.00 -5.76
N ALA A 177 2.84 -3.07 -4.80
CA ALA A 177 2.35 -1.72 -5.04
C ALA A 177 3.46 -0.79 -5.55
N GLN A 178 3.50 -0.54 -6.87
CA GLN A 178 4.51 0.35 -7.46
C GLN A 178 4.42 1.79 -6.95
N ILE A 179 3.21 2.28 -6.64
CA ILE A 179 3.02 3.61 -6.04
C ILE A 179 3.77 3.75 -4.71
N ILE A 180 3.74 2.71 -3.88
CA ILE A 180 4.46 2.68 -2.60
C ILE A 180 5.98 2.66 -2.83
N ILE A 181 6.44 1.85 -3.79
CA ILE A 181 7.86 1.79 -4.16
C ILE A 181 8.36 3.16 -4.62
N ASN A 182 7.60 3.84 -5.48
CA ASN A 182 7.93 5.16 -5.99
C ASN A 182 7.97 6.20 -4.87
N HIS A 183 7.00 6.18 -3.96
CA HIS A 183 6.94 7.09 -2.82
C HIS A 183 8.17 6.90 -1.91
N VAL A 184 8.47 5.66 -1.51
CA VAL A 184 9.62 5.33 -0.66
C VAL A 184 10.93 5.72 -1.37
N GLN A 185 11.07 5.42 -2.65
CA GLN A 185 12.24 5.79 -3.43
C GLN A 185 12.40 7.31 -3.51
N ALA A 186 11.32 8.05 -3.78
CA ALA A 186 11.39 9.50 -3.88
C ALA A 186 11.73 10.15 -2.53
N ARG A 187 11.08 9.73 -1.45
CA ARG A 187 11.24 10.33 -0.11
C ARG A 187 12.56 9.95 0.55
N ASP A 188 12.90 8.66 0.54
CA ASP A 188 13.97 8.08 1.36
C ASP A 188 15.21 7.68 0.54
N ASP A 189 15.17 7.79 -0.80
CA ASP A 189 16.18 7.24 -1.74
C ASP A 189 16.41 5.73 -1.56
N GLU A 190 15.41 5.01 -1.03
CA GLU A 190 15.46 3.59 -0.79
C GLU A 190 14.84 2.83 -1.96
N LYS A 191 15.59 1.91 -2.55
CA LYS A 191 15.15 1.13 -3.71
C LYS A 191 14.64 -0.23 -3.26
N ILE A 192 13.34 -0.43 -3.39
CA ILE A 192 12.67 -1.70 -3.16
C ILE A 192 12.32 -2.30 -4.52
N ASP A 193 12.62 -3.58 -4.72
CA ASP A 193 12.28 -4.27 -5.96
C ASP A 193 10.77 -4.51 -6.04
N ASN A 194 10.17 -4.28 -7.21
CA ASN A 194 8.86 -4.85 -7.51
C ASN A 194 9.01 -6.33 -7.93
N MET A 195 7.88 -7.03 -8.16
CA MET A 195 7.92 -8.45 -8.51
C MET A 195 8.81 -8.76 -9.71
N GLN A 196 8.70 -7.97 -10.81
CA GLN A 196 9.49 -8.14 -12.01
C GLN A 196 10.99 -7.99 -11.73
N GLN A 197 11.36 -6.93 -10.99
CA GLN A 197 12.76 -6.66 -10.64
C GLN A 197 13.34 -7.75 -9.74
N ALA A 198 12.57 -8.23 -8.75
CA ALA A 198 13.01 -9.28 -7.84
C ALA A 198 13.23 -10.61 -8.57
N LEU A 199 12.32 -11.02 -9.45
CA LEU A 199 12.43 -12.24 -10.25
C LEU A 199 13.56 -12.15 -11.27
N ASP A 200 13.73 -11.01 -11.95
CA ASP A 200 14.86 -10.78 -12.86
C ASP A 200 16.21 -10.83 -12.12
N ARG A 201 16.28 -10.24 -10.93
CA ARG A 201 17.47 -10.27 -10.07
C ARG A 201 17.79 -11.68 -9.61
N ALA A 202 16.80 -12.45 -9.14
CA ALA A 202 16.99 -13.84 -8.75
C ALA A 202 17.54 -14.69 -9.91
N ALA A 203 16.94 -14.54 -11.09
CA ALA A 203 17.41 -15.25 -12.29
C ALA A 203 18.82 -14.82 -12.72
N ALA A 204 19.14 -13.52 -12.70
CA ALA A 204 20.47 -12.99 -13.06
C ALA A 204 21.55 -13.44 -12.08
N ASN A 205 21.23 -13.58 -10.80
CA ASN A 205 22.13 -14.05 -9.75
C ASN A 205 22.31 -15.58 -9.73
N GLY A 206 21.59 -16.31 -10.58
CA GLY A 206 21.74 -17.77 -10.70
C GLY A 206 21.11 -18.55 -9.55
N VAL A 207 20.04 -18.02 -8.95
CA VAL A 207 19.21 -18.77 -8.01
C VAL A 207 18.70 -20.03 -8.68
N LYS A 208 18.77 -21.16 -7.98
CA LYS A 208 18.28 -22.46 -8.45
C LYS A 208 16.93 -22.79 -7.86
N ASN A 209 16.80 -22.60 -6.55
CA ASN A 209 15.58 -22.88 -5.84
C ASN A 209 14.98 -21.58 -5.31
N LEU A 210 13.82 -21.23 -5.83
CA LEU A 210 13.05 -20.06 -5.40
C LEU A 210 11.83 -20.51 -4.60
N VAL A 211 11.67 -19.98 -3.40
CA VAL A 211 10.43 -20.06 -2.65
C VAL A 211 9.88 -18.65 -2.52
N VAL A 212 8.62 -18.46 -2.87
CA VAL A 212 7.93 -17.18 -2.72
C VAL A 212 6.97 -17.29 -1.54
N GLN A 213 7.13 -16.41 -0.54
CA GLN A 213 6.21 -16.27 0.57
C GLN A 213 5.42 -14.97 0.42
N PRO A 214 4.16 -15.02 -0.04
CA PRO A 214 3.30 -13.86 0.00
C PRO A 214 2.94 -13.52 1.45
N THR A 215 3.04 -12.26 1.83
CA THR A 215 2.54 -11.76 3.11
C THR A 215 1.11 -11.24 3.02
N HIS A 216 0.41 -11.52 1.93
CA HIS A 216 -1.00 -11.20 1.75
C HIS A 216 -1.86 -11.88 2.81
N LEU A 217 -3.02 -11.27 3.10
CA LEU A 217 -3.96 -11.82 4.07
C LEU A 217 -4.64 -13.09 3.53
N MET A 218 -4.97 -13.11 2.23
CA MET A 218 -5.78 -14.17 1.60
C MET A 218 -5.43 -14.33 0.11
N HIS A 219 -6.02 -15.33 -0.54
CA HIS A 219 -5.98 -15.55 -2.00
C HIS A 219 -6.86 -14.51 -2.72
N GLY A 220 -6.46 -13.24 -2.66
CA GLY A 220 -7.12 -12.11 -3.33
C GLY A 220 -6.52 -11.81 -4.71
N ALA A 221 -6.92 -10.67 -5.30
CA ALA A 221 -6.45 -10.26 -6.62
C ALA A 221 -4.92 -10.13 -6.69
N GLU A 222 -4.29 -9.55 -5.66
CA GLU A 222 -2.82 -9.41 -5.63
C GLU A 222 -2.10 -10.77 -5.53
N TYR A 223 -2.72 -11.77 -4.89
CA TYR A 223 -2.19 -13.12 -4.88
C TYR A 223 -2.28 -13.76 -6.28
N ASP A 224 -3.39 -13.55 -6.99
CA ASP A 224 -3.54 -14.05 -8.36
C ASP A 224 -2.52 -13.41 -9.31
N GLU A 225 -2.30 -12.10 -9.21
CA GLU A 225 -1.26 -11.37 -9.95
C GLU A 225 0.17 -11.87 -9.63
N LEU A 226 0.44 -12.16 -8.35
CA LEU A 226 1.69 -12.76 -7.93
C LEU A 226 1.89 -14.13 -8.57
N MET A 227 0.85 -14.98 -8.57
CA MET A 227 0.93 -16.30 -9.19
C MET A 227 1.21 -16.22 -10.69
N GLU A 228 0.55 -15.30 -11.41
CA GLU A 228 0.80 -15.06 -12.84
C GLU A 228 2.24 -14.58 -13.08
N ALA A 229 2.75 -13.67 -12.25
CA ALA A 229 4.11 -13.19 -12.35
C ALA A 229 5.14 -14.31 -12.12
N VAL A 230 4.90 -15.19 -11.15
CA VAL A 230 5.79 -16.33 -10.84
C VAL A 230 5.76 -17.36 -11.96
N GLU A 231 4.58 -17.70 -12.50
CA GLU A 231 4.41 -18.67 -13.61
C GLU A 231 5.27 -18.27 -14.82
N ALA A 232 5.36 -16.97 -15.13
CA ALA A 232 6.15 -16.46 -16.24
C ALA A 232 7.68 -16.72 -16.09
N TYR A 233 8.13 -17.07 -14.89
CA TYR A 233 9.54 -17.29 -14.55
C TYR A 233 9.90 -18.73 -14.18
N GLU A 234 8.94 -19.66 -14.13
CA GLU A 234 9.19 -21.05 -13.69
C GLU A 234 10.37 -21.71 -14.42
N ASP A 235 10.47 -21.53 -15.72
CA ASP A 235 11.54 -22.10 -16.56
C ASP A 235 12.94 -21.49 -16.29
N ARG A 236 13.03 -20.44 -15.48
CA ARG A 236 14.28 -19.75 -15.15
C ARG A 236 15.02 -20.39 -13.95
N PHE A 237 14.34 -21.24 -13.18
CA PHE A 237 14.83 -21.85 -11.96
C PHE A 237 14.75 -23.38 -12.05
N GLU A 238 15.52 -24.09 -11.19
CA GLU A 238 15.41 -25.55 -11.06
C GLU A 238 14.14 -25.94 -10.29
N SER A 239 13.71 -25.09 -9.37
CA SER A 239 12.48 -25.25 -8.57
C SER A 239 11.90 -23.90 -8.20
N VAL A 240 10.58 -23.75 -8.38
CA VAL A 240 9.81 -22.61 -7.88
C VAL A 240 8.64 -23.15 -7.06
N LYS A 241 8.43 -22.61 -5.87
CA LYS A 241 7.31 -22.94 -4.99
C LYS A 241 6.74 -21.67 -4.39
N VAL A 242 5.42 -21.60 -4.27
CA VAL A 242 4.72 -20.49 -3.61
C VAL A 242 4.04 -21.01 -2.36
N ALA A 243 4.27 -20.33 -1.24
CA ALA A 243 3.63 -20.67 0.03
C ALA A 243 2.24 -20.04 0.15
N GLU A 244 1.44 -20.55 1.09
CA GLU A 244 0.11 -20.03 1.39
C GLU A 244 0.16 -18.60 1.98
N PRO A 245 -0.81 -17.73 1.66
CA PRO A 245 -1.02 -16.48 2.38
C PRO A 245 -1.57 -16.74 3.79
N LEU A 246 -1.69 -15.70 4.62
CA LEU A 246 -1.94 -15.84 6.05
C LEU A 246 -3.16 -16.68 6.43
N LEU A 247 -4.31 -16.48 5.75
CA LEU A 247 -5.56 -17.17 6.05
C LEU A 247 -5.71 -18.53 5.33
N GLY A 248 -4.68 -18.96 4.55
CA GLY A 248 -4.71 -20.21 3.79
C GLY A 248 -5.87 -20.28 2.80
N GLU A 249 -6.33 -21.49 2.49
CA GLU A 249 -7.42 -21.72 1.53
C GLU A 249 -8.68 -20.91 1.86
N VAL A 250 -9.30 -20.34 0.82
CA VAL A 250 -10.52 -19.53 0.97
C VAL A 250 -11.75 -20.40 1.27
N GLY A 251 -11.84 -21.60 0.66
CA GLY A 251 -13.06 -22.41 0.78
C GLY A 251 -14.21 -21.89 -0.10
N THR A 252 -15.39 -22.51 0.02
CA THR A 252 -16.54 -22.24 -0.87
C THR A 252 -17.55 -21.24 -0.32
N ASP A 253 -17.62 -21.09 0.98
CA ASP A 253 -18.56 -20.20 1.67
C ASP A 253 -18.11 -19.86 3.08
N ALA A 254 -18.86 -19.01 3.78
CA ALA A 254 -18.53 -18.49 5.09
C ALA A 254 -18.42 -19.54 6.21
N THR A 255 -18.87 -20.78 5.98
CA THR A 255 -18.83 -21.87 6.98
C THR A 255 -17.62 -22.78 6.83
N VAL A 256 -16.88 -22.64 5.72
CA VAL A 256 -15.67 -23.44 5.45
C VAL A 256 -14.48 -22.70 6.03
N ILE A 257 -14.09 -23.09 7.23
CA ILE A 257 -12.95 -22.53 7.96
C ILE A 257 -11.82 -23.55 8.07
N ASN A 258 -10.59 -23.08 8.21
CA ASN A 258 -9.38 -23.90 8.28
C ASN A 258 -8.58 -23.61 9.57
N ALA A 259 -7.46 -24.31 9.75
CA ALA A 259 -6.62 -24.18 10.92
C ALA A 259 -5.95 -22.78 10.99
N ASP A 260 -5.62 -22.19 9.83
CA ASP A 260 -4.94 -20.88 9.77
C ASP A 260 -5.86 -19.77 10.25
N LYS A 261 -7.12 -19.73 9.79
CA LYS A 261 -8.12 -18.76 10.26
C LYS A 261 -8.33 -18.86 11.77
N LYS A 262 -8.33 -20.09 12.31
CA LYS A 262 -8.43 -20.30 13.75
C LYS A 262 -7.20 -19.72 14.47
N ALA A 263 -6.01 -20.05 14.02
CA ALA A 263 -4.78 -19.59 14.62
C ALA A 263 -4.65 -18.05 14.58
N VAL A 264 -5.04 -17.45 13.43
CA VAL A 264 -5.10 -16.00 13.27
C VAL A 264 -6.12 -15.38 14.24
N ALA A 265 -7.35 -15.92 14.32
CA ALA A 265 -8.38 -15.43 15.24
C ALA A 265 -7.92 -15.43 16.69
N GLU A 266 -7.29 -16.53 17.13
CA GLU A 266 -6.73 -16.65 18.48
C GLU A 266 -5.60 -15.65 18.72
N ALA A 267 -4.65 -15.52 17.78
CA ALA A 267 -3.48 -14.66 17.92
C ALA A 267 -3.85 -13.15 17.95
N VAL A 268 -4.67 -12.70 16.99
CA VAL A 268 -5.04 -11.28 16.90
C VAL A 268 -5.90 -10.84 18.07
N THR A 269 -6.82 -11.72 18.53
CA THR A 269 -7.67 -11.43 19.69
C THR A 269 -6.84 -11.36 20.98
N ALA A 270 -5.93 -12.29 21.17
CA ALA A 270 -5.06 -12.30 22.36
C ALA A 270 -4.21 -11.02 22.44
N GLU A 271 -3.63 -10.59 21.32
CA GLU A 271 -2.81 -9.37 21.29
C GLU A 271 -3.66 -8.11 21.50
N ALA A 272 -4.84 -8.01 20.84
CA ALA A 272 -5.74 -6.87 21.02
C ALA A 272 -6.22 -6.72 22.48
N VAL A 273 -6.55 -7.81 23.13
CA VAL A 273 -6.96 -7.85 24.55
C VAL A 273 -5.84 -7.37 25.46
N LYS A 274 -4.62 -7.85 25.23
CA LYS A 274 -3.42 -7.46 25.96
C LYS A 274 -3.12 -5.96 25.80
N ASP A 275 -3.15 -5.45 24.57
CA ASP A 275 -2.87 -4.05 24.26
C ASP A 275 -3.94 -3.11 24.82
N ALA A 276 -5.19 -3.60 24.95
CA ALA A 276 -6.27 -2.88 25.62
C ALA A 276 -6.17 -2.93 27.16
N GLY A 277 -5.20 -3.67 27.71
CA GLY A 277 -4.97 -3.77 29.16
C GLY A 277 -5.94 -4.68 29.90
N TYR A 278 -6.63 -5.60 29.21
CA TYR A 278 -7.50 -6.58 29.85
C TYR A 278 -6.75 -7.91 30.10
N ASP A 279 -7.08 -8.55 31.23
CA ASP A 279 -6.52 -9.86 31.57
C ASP A 279 -7.04 -11.00 30.67
N SER A 280 -8.21 -10.82 30.07
CA SER A 280 -8.83 -11.77 29.14
C SER A 280 -9.92 -11.12 28.30
N LEU A 281 -10.30 -11.76 27.17
CA LEU A 281 -11.44 -11.35 26.35
C LEU A 281 -12.75 -11.33 27.15
N ASN A 282 -12.92 -12.28 28.09
CA ASN A 282 -14.11 -12.31 28.95
C ASN A 282 -14.13 -11.11 29.92
N ALA A 283 -12.98 -10.71 30.48
CA ALA A 283 -12.91 -9.51 31.31
C ALA A 283 -13.26 -8.24 30.52
N ALA A 284 -12.82 -8.13 29.28
CA ALA A 284 -13.23 -7.04 28.39
C ALA A 284 -14.74 -7.05 28.12
N LYS A 285 -15.31 -8.24 27.84
CA LYS A 285 -16.75 -8.42 27.65
C LYS A 285 -17.56 -8.01 28.88
N GLU A 286 -17.14 -8.41 30.10
CA GLU A 286 -17.78 -8.03 31.35
C GLU A 286 -17.71 -6.51 31.61
N ASP A 287 -16.69 -5.82 31.11
CA ASP A 287 -16.52 -4.36 31.13
C ASP A 287 -17.25 -3.63 29.98
N GLY A 288 -18.02 -4.39 29.18
CA GLY A 288 -18.80 -3.86 28.05
C GLY A 288 -17.96 -3.46 26.84
N ALA A 289 -16.77 -4.04 26.69
CA ALA A 289 -15.87 -3.76 25.58
C ALA A 289 -16.02 -4.78 24.44
N ALA A 290 -16.04 -4.27 23.20
CA ALA A 290 -15.97 -5.03 21.97
C ALA A 290 -14.72 -4.66 21.19
N PHE A 291 -14.18 -5.65 20.46
CA PHE A 291 -13.09 -5.47 19.52
C PHE A 291 -13.63 -5.56 18.09
N VAL A 292 -13.25 -4.61 17.26
CA VAL A 292 -13.58 -4.61 15.83
C VAL A 292 -12.29 -4.71 15.05
N PHE A 293 -12.10 -5.83 14.37
CA PHE A 293 -10.96 -6.05 13.48
C PHE A 293 -11.30 -5.61 12.08
N LEU A 294 -10.55 -4.66 11.54
CA LEU A 294 -10.83 -3.99 10.28
C LEU A 294 -9.89 -4.46 9.18
N GLY A 295 -10.41 -5.23 8.21
CA GLY A 295 -9.72 -5.54 6.97
C GLY A 295 -9.89 -4.45 5.92
N HIS A 296 -9.17 -4.58 4.79
CA HIS A 296 -9.35 -3.66 3.67
C HIS A 296 -10.74 -3.83 3.02
N GLY A 297 -11.14 -5.05 2.76
CA GLY A 297 -12.26 -5.38 1.90
C GLY A 297 -11.78 -5.67 0.47
N THR A 298 -12.60 -6.26 -0.35
CA THR A 298 -12.30 -6.51 -1.76
C THR A 298 -13.54 -6.95 -2.53
N SER A 299 -13.67 -6.57 -3.78
CA SER A 299 -14.67 -7.10 -4.70
C SER A 299 -14.34 -8.52 -5.20
N HIS A 300 -13.11 -9.00 -4.98
CA HIS A 300 -12.68 -10.35 -5.34
C HIS A 300 -13.50 -11.43 -4.62
N THR A 301 -13.62 -12.63 -5.19
CA THR A 301 -14.37 -13.75 -4.58
C THR A 301 -13.82 -14.18 -3.23
N ALA A 302 -12.52 -13.91 -2.96
CA ALA A 302 -11.88 -14.17 -1.68
C ALA A 302 -12.42 -13.31 -0.52
N LYS A 303 -13.26 -12.31 -0.78
CA LYS A 303 -13.94 -11.52 0.28
C LYS A 303 -14.69 -12.38 1.30
N VAL A 304 -15.10 -13.59 0.92
CA VAL A 304 -15.71 -14.55 1.84
C VAL A 304 -14.81 -14.88 3.04
N SER A 305 -13.49 -14.67 2.94
CA SER A 305 -12.56 -14.87 4.05
C SER A 305 -12.86 -13.98 5.26
N TYR A 306 -13.42 -12.79 5.05
CA TYR A 306 -13.86 -11.93 6.16
C TYR A 306 -15.07 -12.51 6.88
N SER A 307 -16.08 -13.02 6.13
CA SER A 307 -17.23 -13.73 6.72
C SER A 307 -16.80 -15.02 7.42
N GLN A 308 -15.79 -15.74 6.87
CA GLN A 308 -15.19 -16.92 7.51
C GLN A 308 -14.48 -16.55 8.82
N MET A 309 -13.77 -15.44 8.88
CA MET A 309 -13.16 -14.94 10.12
C MET A 309 -14.23 -14.62 11.17
N GLN A 310 -15.34 -13.98 10.80
CA GLN A 310 -16.44 -13.72 11.73
C GLN A 310 -17.05 -15.04 12.23
N THR A 311 -17.25 -16.03 11.36
CA THR A 311 -17.72 -17.37 11.74
C THR A 311 -16.74 -18.02 12.73
N GLN A 312 -15.43 -17.93 12.45
CA GLN A 312 -14.39 -18.48 13.34
C GLN A 312 -14.39 -17.81 14.72
N MET A 313 -14.61 -16.50 14.79
CA MET A 313 -14.74 -15.79 16.08
C MET A 313 -15.95 -16.34 16.87
N GLY A 314 -17.08 -16.56 16.20
CA GLY A 314 -18.26 -17.18 16.81
C GLY A 314 -18.01 -18.59 17.32
N ASP A 315 -17.35 -19.45 16.52
CA ASP A 315 -17.01 -20.82 16.91
C ASP A 315 -16.06 -20.91 18.11
N LEU A 316 -15.22 -19.89 18.29
CA LEU A 316 -14.36 -19.75 19.47
C LEU A 316 -15.10 -19.18 20.70
N GLY A 317 -16.35 -18.76 20.54
CA GLY A 317 -17.12 -18.11 21.61
C GLY A 317 -16.68 -16.66 21.88
N TYR A 318 -16.10 -15.99 20.89
CA TYR A 318 -15.61 -14.62 20.98
C TYR A 318 -16.75 -13.63 20.62
N ASP A 319 -17.84 -13.65 21.42
CA ASP A 319 -19.07 -12.91 21.14
C ASP A 319 -18.91 -11.39 21.11
N ASN A 320 -17.82 -10.84 21.65
CA ASN A 320 -17.49 -9.42 21.65
C ASN A 320 -16.39 -9.07 20.63
N VAL A 321 -16.22 -9.90 19.58
CA VAL A 321 -15.29 -9.66 18.48
C VAL A 321 -16.06 -9.60 17.16
N PHE A 322 -15.82 -8.55 16.40
CA PHE A 322 -16.50 -8.27 15.13
C PHE A 322 -15.48 -8.04 14.03
N ILE A 323 -15.84 -8.42 12.79
CA ILE A 323 -15.03 -8.19 11.60
C ILE A 323 -15.69 -7.10 10.77
N GLY A 324 -14.91 -6.08 10.42
CA GLY A 324 -15.29 -5.02 9.50
C GLY A 324 -14.32 -4.90 8.33
N THR A 325 -14.68 -4.14 7.31
CA THR A 325 -13.80 -3.79 6.20
C THR A 325 -13.98 -2.34 5.78
N VAL A 326 -12.88 -1.69 5.38
CA VAL A 326 -12.88 -0.31 4.89
C VAL A 326 -13.80 -0.15 3.68
N GLU A 327 -13.70 -1.06 2.71
CA GLU A 327 -14.49 -1.04 1.47
C GLU A 327 -15.96 -1.49 1.65
N GLY A 328 -16.36 -1.97 2.84
CA GLY A 328 -17.69 -2.50 3.08
C GLY A 328 -18.02 -3.75 2.25
N GLU A 329 -17.00 -4.53 1.88
CA GLU A 329 -17.09 -5.73 1.08
C GLU A 329 -16.49 -6.95 1.82
N PRO A 330 -17.29 -7.96 2.18
CA PRO A 330 -18.74 -8.14 1.90
C PRO A 330 -19.64 -7.17 2.71
N GLU A 331 -20.90 -6.96 2.28
CA GLU A 331 -21.83 -5.95 2.81
C GLU A 331 -22.03 -6.00 4.34
N GLU A 332 -22.03 -7.20 4.93
CA GLU A 332 -22.16 -7.36 6.38
C GLU A 332 -20.97 -6.82 7.19
N THR A 333 -19.85 -6.50 6.53
CA THR A 333 -18.65 -5.93 7.14
C THR A 333 -18.56 -4.41 7.00
N ALA A 334 -19.57 -3.77 6.41
CA ALA A 334 -19.62 -2.32 6.29
C ALA A 334 -19.74 -1.64 7.66
N CYS A 335 -19.21 -0.42 7.79
CA CYS A 335 -19.13 0.31 9.05
C CYS A 335 -20.46 0.37 9.79
N GLU A 336 -21.55 0.75 9.12
CA GLU A 336 -22.87 0.86 9.71
C GLU A 336 -23.42 -0.49 10.18
N ALA A 337 -23.19 -1.56 9.41
CA ALA A 337 -23.65 -2.89 9.78
C ALA A 337 -22.91 -3.40 11.03
N VAL A 338 -21.59 -3.22 11.10
CA VAL A 338 -20.78 -3.61 12.25
C VAL A 338 -21.12 -2.75 13.47
N MET A 339 -21.30 -1.44 13.31
CA MET A 339 -21.71 -0.53 14.36
C MET A 339 -23.04 -0.94 15.00
N GLU A 340 -24.00 -1.33 14.17
CA GLU A 340 -25.30 -1.81 14.65
C GLU A 340 -25.16 -3.13 15.41
N ALA A 341 -24.40 -4.09 14.87
CA ALA A 341 -24.14 -5.38 15.52
C ALA A 341 -23.45 -5.23 16.89
N VAL A 342 -22.47 -4.34 17.00
CA VAL A 342 -21.80 -4.03 18.28
C VAL A 342 -22.79 -3.44 19.29
N ALA A 343 -23.63 -2.49 18.85
CA ALA A 343 -24.63 -1.85 19.71
C ALA A 343 -25.74 -2.83 20.15
N GLU A 344 -26.24 -3.69 19.26
CA GLU A 344 -27.20 -4.77 19.55
C GLU A 344 -26.62 -5.81 20.52
N GLY A 345 -25.31 -6.06 20.46
CA GLY A 345 -24.59 -6.88 21.44
C GLY A 345 -24.52 -6.28 22.83
N GLY A 346 -24.92 -5.02 23.00
CA GLY A 346 -24.97 -4.31 24.28
C GLY A 346 -23.61 -3.74 24.70
N TYR A 347 -22.62 -3.73 23.83
CA TYR A 347 -21.29 -3.20 24.11
C TYR A 347 -21.31 -1.66 24.04
N ARG A 348 -20.50 -1.03 24.90
CA ARG A 348 -20.45 0.43 25.05
C ARG A 348 -19.06 1.00 24.83
N LYS A 349 -18.02 0.15 24.87
CA LYS A 349 -16.63 0.51 24.60
C LYS A 349 -16.20 -0.23 23.35
N VAL A 350 -15.54 0.45 22.44
CA VAL A 350 -15.10 -0.14 21.17
C VAL A 350 -13.60 0.04 21.02
N ILE A 351 -12.92 -1.03 20.66
CA ILE A 351 -11.52 -1.00 20.31
C ILE A 351 -11.40 -1.43 18.84
N LEU A 352 -10.99 -0.49 17.97
CA LEU A 352 -10.71 -0.74 16.56
C LEU A 352 -9.27 -1.21 16.41
N ARG A 353 -9.04 -2.23 15.59
CA ARG A 353 -7.69 -2.72 15.28
C ARG A 353 -7.65 -3.26 13.85
N PRO A 354 -6.55 -3.08 13.08
CA PRO A 354 -6.45 -3.65 11.74
C PRO A 354 -6.52 -5.18 11.74
N LEU A 355 -7.26 -5.75 10.80
CA LEU A 355 -7.11 -7.12 10.29
C LEU A 355 -6.33 -7.03 8.97
N MET A 356 -5.22 -6.34 9.02
CA MET A 356 -4.30 -6.12 7.91
C MET A 356 -2.90 -6.50 8.35
N VAL A 357 -2.15 -7.12 7.46
CA VAL A 357 -0.78 -7.55 7.80
C VAL A 357 0.09 -6.35 8.14
N VAL A 358 -0.15 -5.23 7.46
CA VAL A 358 0.56 -3.96 7.65
C VAL A 358 -0.42 -2.87 8.07
N ALA A 359 -0.10 -2.14 9.12
CA ALA A 359 -0.85 -0.95 9.55
C ALA A 359 -0.34 0.29 8.78
N GLY A 360 -0.74 0.40 7.51
CA GLY A 360 -0.42 1.51 6.62
C GLY A 360 -1.48 2.60 6.64
N ASP A 361 -1.74 3.20 5.47
CA ASP A 361 -2.65 4.30 5.25
C ASP A 361 -4.07 4.03 5.78
N HIS A 362 -4.68 2.91 5.37
CA HIS A 362 -6.02 2.53 5.81
C HIS A 362 -6.18 2.41 7.33
N ALA A 363 -5.14 1.96 8.04
CA ALA A 363 -5.19 1.87 9.50
C ALA A 363 -5.07 3.25 10.17
N ASN A 364 -4.28 4.15 9.58
CA ASN A 364 -4.05 5.48 10.12
C ASN A 364 -5.18 6.45 9.77
N ASN A 365 -5.71 6.39 8.55
CA ASN A 365 -6.69 7.35 8.03
C ASN A 365 -8.11 6.77 8.08
N ASP A 366 -8.44 5.72 7.33
CA ASP A 366 -9.82 5.20 7.25
C ASP A 366 -10.32 4.58 8.57
N MET A 367 -9.42 3.91 9.32
CA MET A 367 -9.80 3.35 10.61
C MET A 367 -9.75 4.38 11.74
N ALA A 368 -8.62 5.08 11.91
CA ALA A 368 -8.31 5.84 13.11
C ALA A 368 -8.15 7.35 12.90
N GLY A 369 -8.28 7.83 11.66
CA GLY A 369 -8.14 9.24 11.30
C GLY A 369 -9.20 10.15 11.92
N ASP A 370 -8.99 11.46 11.76
CA ASP A 370 -9.86 12.49 12.29
C ASP A 370 -10.95 12.93 11.28
N ASP A 371 -10.93 12.42 10.06
CA ASP A 371 -11.93 12.70 9.03
C ASP A 371 -13.29 12.14 9.42
N GLU A 372 -14.37 12.80 8.97
CA GLU A 372 -15.74 12.47 9.37
C GLU A 372 -16.18 11.06 8.97
N ASP A 373 -15.57 10.49 7.93
CA ASP A 373 -15.83 9.17 7.35
C ASP A 373 -14.88 8.07 7.88
N SER A 374 -13.93 8.41 8.75
CA SER A 374 -13.14 7.39 9.43
C SER A 374 -14.03 6.55 10.37
N TRP A 375 -13.72 5.27 10.50
CA TRP A 375 -14.46 4.38 11.40
C TRP A 375 -14.54 4.91 12.83
N LYS A 376 -13.43 5.40 13.38
CA LYS A 376 -13.37 5.99 14.72
C LYS A 376 -14.31 7.20 14.85
N SER A 377 -14.32 8.09 13.86
CA SER A 377 -15.18 9.28 13.84
C SER A 377 -16.66 8.89 13.70
N MET A 378 -16.99 7.96 12.78
CA MET A 378 -18.36 7.47 12.60
C MET A 378 -18.90 6.79 13.86
N PHE A 379 -18.13 5.88 14.47
CA PHE A 379 -18.51 5.22 15.73
C PHE A 379 -18.72 6.25 16.86
N THR A 380 -17.81 7.22 16.99
CA THR A 380 -17.91 8.29 17.99
C THR A 380 -19.14 9.17 17.75
N ALA A 381 -19.35 9.61 16.51
CA ALA A 381 -20.47 10.49 16.12
C ALA A 381 -21.83 9.80 16.27
N SER A 382 -21.91 8.48 16.24
CA SER A 382 -23.14 7.72 16.40
C SER A 382 -23.82 7.94 17.75
N GLY A 383 -23.07 8.32 18.78
CA GLY A 383 -23.55 8.46 20.15
C GLY A 383 -23.98 7.14 20.81
N LYS A 384 -23.72 6.00 20.20
CA LYS A 384 -24.06 4.67 20.71
C LYS A 384 -23.06 4.16 21.75
N PHE A 385 -21.83 4.67 21.75
CA PHE A 385 -20.70 4.17 22.53
C PHE A 385 -20.18 5.21 23.52
N ASP A 386 -19.66 4.74 24.66
CA ASP A 386 -19.10 5.58 25.71
C ASP A 386 -17.61 5.91 25.42
N SER A 387 -16.89 5.01 24.73
CA SER A 387 -15.55 5.25 24.20
C SER A 387 -15.31 4.48 22.90
N VAL A 388 -14.47 5.06 22.03
CA VAL A 388 -13.96 4.45 20.80
C VAL A 388 -12.46 4.68 20.77
N ASP A 389 -11.70 3.61 20.93
CA ASP A 389 -10.25 3.62 20.94
C ASP A 389 -9.70 2.89 19.71
N ALA A 390 -8.52 3.24 19.22
CA ALA A 390 -7.87 2.60 18.10
C ALA A 390 -6.47 2.08 18.48
N GLN A 391 -6.19 0.86 18.06
CA GLN A 391 -4.86 0.23 18.16
C GLN A 391 -4.27 0.15 16.74
N ILE A 392 -3.39 1.08 16.38
CA ILE A 392 -2.75 1.11 15.05
C ILE A 392 -1.54 0.17 15.07
N ALA A 393 -1.79 -1.12 14.82
CA ALA A 393 -0.78 -2.15 14.86
C ALA A 393 -1.12 -3.27 13.87
N GLY A 394 -0.23 -3.51 12.90
CA GLY A 394 -0.41 -4.55 11.89
C GLY A 394 -0.25 -5.96 12.46
N LEU A 395 -0.77 -6.94 11.73
CA LEU A 395 -0.67 -8.34 12.14
C LEU A 395 0.78 -8.84 12.08
N GLY A 396 1.60 -8.27 11.18
CA GLY A 396 2.98 -8.71 10.94
C GLY A 396 3.91 -8.56 12.14
N GLN A 397 3.58 -7.70 13.11
CA GLN A 397 4.37 -7.58 14.34
C GLN A 397 4.03 -8.61 15.43
N ILE A 398 2.95 -9.39 15.24
CA ILE A 398 2.51 -10.41 16.20
C ILE A 398 3.35 -11.69 16.02
N PRO A 399 4.13 -12.14 17.03
CA PRO A 399 5.01 -13.30 16.87
C PRO A 399 4.28 -14.57 16.40
N ALA A 400 3.06 -14.82 16.88
CA ALA A 400 2.28 -15.97 16.47
C ALA A 400 1.85 -15.91 14.98
N ILE A 401 1.70 -14.71 14.42
CA ILE A 401 1.45 -14.51 12.98
C ILE A 401 2.74 -14.75 12.18
N GLN A 402 3.87 -14.25 12.66
CA GLN A 402 5.18 -14.53 12.04
C GLN A 402 5.46 -16.04 12.00
N ASP A 403 5.14 -16.76 13.08
CA ASP A 403 5.28 -18.22 13.14
C ASP A 403 4.39 -18.95 12.12
N LEU A 404 3.20 -18.42 11.78
CA LEU A 404 2.34 -18.97 10.73
C LEU A 404 3.00 -18.85 9.35
N TYR A 405 3.57 -17.69 8.99
CA TYR A 405 4.30 -17.54 7.74
C TYR A 405 5.53 -18.45 7.69
N VAL A 406 6.24 -18.64 8.82
CA VAL A 406 7.34 -19.60 8.89
C VAL A 406 6.84 -21.03 8.64
N ALA A 407 5.69 -21.41 9.18
CA ALA A 407 5.10 -22.73 8.96
C ALA A 407 4.65 -22.93 7.50
N HIS A 408 4.02 -21.92 6.88
CA HIS A 408 3.62 -21.97 5.46
C HIS A 408 4.83 -22.11 4.54
N THR A 409 5.88 -21.32 4.78
CA THR A 409 7.14 -21.43 4.05
C THR A 409 7.77 -22.82 4.20
N ALA A 410 7.85 -23.34 5.42
CA ALA A 410 8.42 -24.68 5.70
C ALA A 410 7.66 -25.79 4.98
N ALA A 411 6.32 -25.69 4.91
CA ALA A 411 5.47 -26.70 4.26
C ALA A 411 5.77 -26.87 2.76
N VAL A 412 6.23 -25.81 2.08
CA VAL A 412 6.60 -25.91 0.66
C VAL A 412 8.09 -26.19 0.45
N MET A 413 8.94 -25.99 1.45
CA MET A 413 10.38 -26.30 1.39
C MET A 413 10.68 -27.80 1.53
N GLU A 414 9.76 -28.59 2.14
CA GLU A 414 9.84 -30.04 2.20
C GLU A 414 9.53 -30.68 0.82
#